data_0f8dfb966491acb795b9319a2c7983de
#
_entry.id   0f8dfb966491acb795b9319a2c7983de
#
_cell.length_a   1.000
_cell.length_b   1.000
_cell.length_c   1.000
_cell.angle_alpha   90.00
_cell.angle_beta   90.00
_cell.angle_gamma   90.00
#
_symmetry.space_group_name_H-M   'P 1'
#
loop_
_entity.id
_entity.type
_entity.pdbx_description
1 polymer ?
#
loop_
_entity_poly.entity_id
_entity_poly.type
_entity_poly.pdbx_seq_one_letter_code
_entity_poly.pdbx_strand_id
1 'polypeptide(L)'
;MKIKKILVSQPKPTTEKSPYFDLAEEFGLKLEFKSFIKVEGVTAKEFRQERINILDFTGIVFTSRTAIDHFFRICTEMRVTVPDTMKYFCISEAIAFY
;
A
#
# COMPACT_ATOMS: atom_id res chain seq x y z
N MET A 1 1.33 33.85 -13.92
CA MET A 1 0.29 32.83 -14.19
C MET A 1 -0.37 32.41 -12.90
N LYS A 2 -1.69 32.44 -12.86
CA LYS A 2 -2.43 32.09 -11.63
C LYS A 2 -3.00 30.69 -11.75
N ILE A 3 -2.61 29.81 -10.83
CA ILE A 3 -3.15 28.45 -10.76
C ILE A 3 -4.52 28.50 -10.09
N LYS A 4 -5.54 27.96 -10.73
CA LYS A 4 -6.91 27.93 -10.19
C LYS A 4 -7.44 26.53 -9.92
N LYS A 5 -6.97 25.55 -10.66
CA LYS A 5 -7.49 24.18 -10.61
C LYS A 5 -6.34 23.18 -10.67
N ILE A 6 -6.38 22.19 -9.77
CA ILE A 6 -5.34 21.15 -9.67
C ILE A 6 -5.99 19.80 -9.65
N LEU A 7 -5.44 18.88 -10.46
CA LEU A 7 -5.81 17.46 -10.44
C LEU A 7 -4.81 16.71 -9.56
N VAL A 8 -5.31 16.04 -8.53
CA VAL A 8 -4.49 15.23 -7.63
C VAL A 8 -4.67 13.77 -8.01
N SER A 9 -3.58 13.09 -8.33
CA SER A 9 -3.57 11.71 -8.83
C SER A 9 -3.69 10.67 -7.70
N GLN A 10 -4.67 10.84 -6.83
CA GLN A 10 -4.96 9.89 -5.75
C GLN A 10 -6.44 9.96 -5.39
N PRO A 11 -6.97 8.96 -4.64
CA PRO A 11 -8.35 9.00 -4.17
C PRO A 11 -8.57 10.19 -3.26
N LYS A 12 -9.79 10.73 -3.27
CA LYS A 12 -10.17 11.85 -2.41
C LYS A 12 -9.98 11.46 -0.94
N PRO A 13 -9.29 12.29 -0.12
CA PRO A 13 -9.13 12.00 1.30
C PRO A 13 -10.48 11.89 2.01
N THR A 14 -10.58 10.94 2.94
CA THR A 14 -11.81 10.70 3.71
C THR A 14 -11.95 11.62 4.91
N THR A 15 -10.91 12.35 5.26
CA THR A 15 -10.88 13.29 6.40
C THR A 15 -10.74 14.73 5.91
N GLU A 16 -11.47 15.65 6.54
CA GLU A 16 -11.38 17.09 6.28
C GLU A 16 -10.05 17.70 6.75
N LYS A 17 -9.29 16.95 7.54
CA LYS A 17 -7.99 17.41 8.07
C LYS A 17 -6.83 17.21 7.10
N SER A 18 -7.10 16.74 5.89
CA SER A 18 -6.05 16.54 4.90
C SER A 18 -5.37 17.87 4.53
N PRO A 19 -4.03 17.91 4.41
CA PRO A 19 -3.30 19.10 3.98
C PRO A 19 -3.76 19.66 2.63
N TYR A 20 -4.31 18.81 1.77
CA TYR A 20 -4.81 19.26 0.45
C TYR A 20 -5.94 20.27 0.58
N PHE A 21 -6.85 20.08 1.52
CA PHE A 21 -7.98 20.99 1.72
C PHE A 21 -7.52 22.33 2.29
N ASP A 22 -6.55 22.31 3.20
CA ASP A 22 -5.97 23.54 3.77
C ASP A 22 -5.27 24.36 2.70
N LEU A 23 -4.51 23.71 1.81
CA LEU A 23 -3.86 24.38 0.71
C LEU A 23 -4.87 24.98 -0.28
N ALA A 24 -5.94 24.24 -0.56
CA ALA A 24 -6.99 24.70 -1.46
C ALA A 24 -7.67 25.95 -0.92
N GLU A 25 -7.97 25.98 0.38
CA GLU A 25 -8.59 27.14 1.03
C GLU A 25 -7.65 28.33 1.06
N GLU A 26 -6.38 28.11 1.47
CA GLU A 26 -5.39 29.17 1.59
C GLU A 26 -5.12 29.90 0.26
N PHE A 27 -5.04 29.16 -0.83
CA PHE A 27 -4.70 29.72 -2.14
C PHE A 27 -5.88 29.86 -3.09
N GLY A 28 -7.10 29.60 -2.61
CA GLY A 28 -8.30 29.70 -3.44
C GLY A 28 -8.32 28.73 -4.61
N LEU A 29 -7.81 27.51 -4.41
CA LEU A 29 -7.69 26.50 -5.44
C LEU A 29 -8.88 25.55 -5.44
N LYS A 30 -9.24 25.07 -6.62
CA LYS A 30 -10.18 23.98 -6.78
C LYS A 30 -9.40 22.69 -7.00
N LEU A 31 -9.64 21.70 -6.14
CA LEU A 31 -8.99 20.40 -6.26
C LEU A 31 -9.95 19.36 -6.83
N GLU A 32 -9.42 18.55 -7.72
CA GLU A 32 -10.10 17.35 -8.18
C GLU A 32 -9.19 16.16 -7.90
N PHE A 33 -9.77 15.08 -7.40
CA PHE A 33 -9.04 13.85 -7.07
C PHE A 33 -9.41 12.74 -8.05
N LYS A 34 -8.40 12.07 -8.61
CA LYS A 34 -8.61 10.94 -9.48
C LYS A 34 -7.52 9.92 -9.26
N SER A 35 -7.90 8.72 -8.87
CA SER A 35 -6.95 7.61 -8.77
C SER A 35 -6.74 7.00 -10.15
N PHE A 36 -5.51 7.00 -10.62
CA PHE A 36 -5.13 6.34 -11.87
C PHE A 36 -4.63 4.92 -11.65
N ILE A 37 -4.35 4.57 -10.39
CA ILE A 37 -3.87 3.27 -10.00
C ILE A 37 -4.78 2.72 -8.90
N LYS A 38 -5.22 1.49 -9.08
CA LYS A 38 -5.98 0.77 -8.08
C LYS A 38 -5.15 -0.42 -7.62
N VAL A 39 -4.92 -0.51 -6.30
CA VAL A 39 -4.17 -1.62 -5.71
C VAL A 39 -5.16 -2.58 -5.09
N GLU A 40 -5.15 -3.82 -5.53
CA GLU A 40 -5.98 -4.89 -5.00
C GLU A 40 -5.12 -6.03 -4.50
N GLY A 41 -5.52 -6.63 -3.37
CA GLY A 41 -4.86 -7.81 -2.86
C GLY A 41 -5.21 -9.04 -3.68
N VAL A 42 -4.23 -9.89 -3.91
CA VAL A 42 -4.42 -11.20 -4.52
C VAL A 42 -5.16 -12.10 -3.54
N THR A 43 -6.14 -12.86 -4.01
CA THR A 43 -6.85 -13.81 -3.15
C THR A 43 -5.99 -15.03 -2.84
N ALA A 44 -6.30 -15.73 -1.75
CA ALA A 44 -5.59 -16.97 -1.41
C ALA A 44 -5.72 -18.01 -2.53
N LYS A 45 -6.89 -18.06 -3.18
CA LYS A 45 -7.12 -18.97 -4.31
C LYS A 45 -6.19 -18.66 -5.48
N GLU A 46 -6.07 -17.39 -5.86
CA GLU A 46 -5.17 -16.94 -6.93
C GLU A 46 -3.71 -17.23 -6.57
N PHE A 47 -3.33 -16.97 -5.33
CA PHE A 47 -1.97 -17.23 -4.87
C PHE A 47 -1.63 -18.73 -4.91
N ARG A 48 -2.57 -19.59 -4.53
CA ARG A 48 -2.35 -21.06 -4.61
C ARG A 48 -2.09 -21.53 -6.02
N GLN A 49 -2.68 -20.86 -7.02
CA GLN A 49 -2.47 -21.20 -8.43
C GLN A 49 -1.03 -20.93 -8.89
N GLU A 50 -0.32 -20.01 -8.22
CA GLU A 50 1.08 -19.72 -8.51
C GLU A 50 2.03 -20.82 -8.04
N ARG A 51 1.56 -21.74 -7.18
CA ARG A 51 2.32 -22.87 -6.63
C ARG A 51 3.60 -22.45 -5.91
N ILE A 52 3.58 -21.29 -5.25
CA ILE A 52 4.69 -20.79 -4.44
C ILE A 52 4.50 -21.29 -3.01
N ASN A 53 5.53 -21.98 -2.48
CA ASN A 53 5.55 -22.35 -1.08
C ASN A 53 6.38 -21.32 -0.31
N ILE A 54 5.71 -20.51 0.49
CA ILE A 54 6.35 -19.43 1.27
C ILE A 54 7.46 -19.99 2.17
N LEU A 55 7.26 -21.18 2.73
CA LEU A 55 8.21 -21.79 3.66
C LEU A 55 9.49 -22.34 2.99
N ASP A 56 9.53 -22.39 1.65
CA ASP A 56 10.75 -22.71 0.92
C ASP A 56 11.76 -21.56 0.90
N PHE A 57 11.32 -20.37 1.30
CA PHE A 57 12.16 -19.17 1.27
C PHE A 57 12.63 -18.80 2.67
N THR A 58 13.84 -18.28 2.76
CA THR A 58 14.44 -17.83 4.02
C THR A 58 14.45 -16.31 4.17
N GLY A 59 14.09 -15.60 3.12
CA GLY A 59 14.01 -14.14 3.13
C GLY A 59 12.93 -13.63 2.21
N ILE A 60 12.39 -12.46 2.54
CA ILE A 60 11.37 -11.78 1.75
C ILE A 60 11.70 -10.29 1.67
N VAL A 61 11.52 -9.70 0.49
CA VAL A 61 11.71 -8.27 0.26
C VAL A 61 10.34 -7.60 0.17
N PHE A 62 10.10 -6.63 1.03
CA PHE A 62 8.88 -5.82 0.99
C PHE A 62 9.17 -4.47 0.34
N THR A 63 8.38 -4.13 -0.66
CA THR A 63 8.53 -2.87 -1.40
C THR A 63 7.51 -1.81 -0.98
N SER A 64 6.52 -2.17 -0.17
CA SER A 64 5.49 -1.25 0.30
C SER A 64 4.80 -1.80 1.55
N ARG A 65 4.11 -0.91 2.28
CA ARG A 65 3.27 -1.31 3.42
C ARG A 65 2.11 -2.19 2.98
N THR A 66 1.53 -1.89 1.83
CA THR A 66 0.44 -2.69 1.25
C THR A 66 0.89 -4.13 1.00
N ALA A 67 2.12 -4.31 0.51
CA ALA A 67 2.70 -5.65 0.30
C ALA A 67 2.81 -6.41 1.62
N ILE A 68 3.22 -5.75 2.71
CA ILE A 68 3.30 -6.37 4.04
C ILE A 68 1.92 -6.83 4.50
N ASP A 69 0.92 -5.96 4.41
CA ASP A 69 -0.45 -6.28 4.83
C ASP A 69 -0.99 -7.49 4.08
N HIS A 70 -0.84 -7.51 2.77
CA HIS A 70 -1.34 -8.61 1.94
C HIS A 70 -0.56 -9.90 2.12
N PHE A 71 0.76 -9.81 2.35
CA PHE A 71 1.57 -10.99 2.64
C PHE A 71 1.07 -11.71 3.90
N PHE A 72 0.91 -10.98 5.01
CA PHE A 72 0.44 -11.58 6.25
C PHE A 72 -1.01 -12.02 6.17
N ARG A 73 -1.84 -11.31 5.41
CA ARG A 73 -3.22 -11.74 5.15
C ARG A 73 -3.24 -13.09 4.43
N ILE A 74 -2.44 -13.24 3.37
CA ILE A 74 -2.35 -14.50 2.62
C ILE A 74 -1.83 -15.63 3.53
N CYS A 75 -0.82 -15.36 4.35
CA CYS A 75 -0.31 -16.35 5.30
C CYS A 75 -1.41 -16.83 6.24
N THR A 76 -2.22 -15.91 6.76
CA THR A 76 -3.33 -16.24 7.65
C THR A 76 -4.38 -17.07 6.93
N GLU A 77 -4.79 -16.69 5.74
CA GLU A 77 -5.79 -17.40 4.95
C GLU A 77 -5.33 -18.79 4.53
N MET A 78 -4.05 -18.96 4.25
CA MET A 78 -3.47 -20.25 3.89
C MET A 78 -3.02 -21.08 5.10
N ARG A 79 -3.20 -20.55 6.31
CA ARG A 79 -2.76 -21.20 7.56
C ARG A 79 -1.26 -21.49 7.58
N VAL A 80 -0.48 -20.57 7.03
CA VAL A 80 0.97 -20.64 7.04
C VAL A 80 1.50 -19.82 8.22
N THR A 81 2.30 -20.47 9.07
CA THR A 81 2.99 -19.78 10.15
C THR A 81 4.40 -19.44 9.69
N VAL A 82 4.70 -18.13 9.60
CA VAL A 82 6.02 -17.70 9.20
C VAL A 82 7.00 -17.92 10.36
N PRO A 83 8.10 -18.66 10.14
CA PRO A 83 9.04 -18.93 11.24
C PRO A 83 9.81 -17.64 11.62
N ASP A 84 10.23 -17.58 12.89
CA ASP A 84 11.00 -16.44 13.42
C ASP A 84 12.35 -16.27 12.71
N THR A 85 12.82 -17.31 12.05
CA THR A 85 14.08 -17.29 11.29
C THR A 85 13.96 -16.60 9.94
N MET A 86 12.72 -16.33 9.47
CA MET A 86 12.50 -15.61 8.21
C MET A 86 13.14 -14.23 8.27
N LYS A 87 13.93 -13.88 7.28
CA LYS A 87 14.56 -12.57 7.18
C LYS A 87 13.69 -11.63 6.35
N TYR A 88 13.53 -10.40 6.82
CA TYR A 88 12.73 -9.38 6.15
C TYR A 88 13.63 -8.25 5.67
N PHE A 89 13.51 -7.90 4.40
CA PHE A 89 14.26 -6.81 3.79
C PHE A 89 13.27 -5.75 3.32
N CYS A 90 13.49 -4.50 3.70
CA CYS A 90 12.59 -3.40 3.37
C CYS A 90 13.35 -2.29 2.67
N ILE A 91 12.70 -1.61 1.73
CA ILE A 91 13.33 -0.55 0.95
C ILE A 91 13.52 0.76 1.73
N SER A 92 12.89 0.90 2.90
CA SER A 92 13.03 2.09 3.75
C SER A 92 12.77 1.73 5.21
N GLU A 93 13.24 2.60 6.14
CA GLU A 93 12.95 2.46 7.56
C GLU A 93 11.46 2.54 7.86
N ALA A 94 10.73 3.41 7.17
CA ALA A 94 9.29 3.56 7.37
C ALA A 94 8.55 2.26 7.10
N ILE A 95 8.97 1.50 6.10
CA ILE A 95 8.40 0.18 5.79
C ILE A 95 8.86 -0.85 6.81
N ALA A 96 10.12 -0.80 7.25
CA ALA A 96 10.67 -1.75 8.21
C ALA A 96 9.98 -1.67 9.59
N PHE A 97 9.59 -0.48 10.01
CA PHE A 97 8.90 -0.26 11.29
C PHE A 97 7.39 -0.51 11.21
N TYR A 98 6.86 -0.74 10.06
CA TYR A 98 5.44 -1.03 9.88
C TYR A 98 5.14 -2.46 10.31
#